data_2ac3461531de5770a3171971b1060e71
#
_entry.id   2ac3461531de5770a3171971b1060e71
#
_cell.length_a   1.000
_cell.length_b   1.000
_cell.length_c   1.000
_cell.angle_alpha   90.00
_cell.angle_beta   90.00
_cell.angle_gamma   90.00
#
_symmetry.space_group_name_H-M   'P 1'
#
loop_
_entity.id
_entity.type
_entity.pdbx_description
1 polymer ?
#
loop_
_entity_poly.entity_id
_entity_poly.type
_entity_poly.pdbx_seq_one_letter_code
_entity_poly.pdbx_strand_id
1 'polypeptide(L)'
;RLDLEDDDGQALQAVTAALLERLENPRQGLIRETAEHATFLARANWPWAPYVMQALLKANPKLDVGTFATGLNVWDRLDEWEEQGPPAKGDHQEVTPQEALGVLRDALGTESEARPQQRDYVISALHGFAARQSPAFNNILLAEAGTGLGKTLGYLAPAWVWANKNKRPVWLSTYTKNLQRQLDQETMRILPNPEEREGKVVIRKGRENYLCLLNMQESFGKLQAQGPRGA
;
A
#
# COMPACT_ATOMS: atom_id res chain seq x y z
N ARG A 1 9.75 33.20 15.90
CA ARG A 1 10.94 32.62 16.51
C ARG A 1 10.46 31.43 17.30
N LEU A 2 10.73 30.23 16.82
CA LEU A 2 10.59 29.01 17.59
C LEU A 2 11.85 28.92 18.44
N ASP A 3 11.70 29.03 19.75
CA ASP A 3 12.75 28.66 20.70
C ASP A 3 12.78 27.13 20.72
N LEU A 4 13.62 26.56 19.86
CA LEU A 4 13.96 25.15 19.89
C LEU A 4 14.96 24.95 21.02
N GLU A 5 14.71 24.04 21.93
CA GLU A 5 15.69 23.57 22.88
C GLU A 5 16.90 22.98 22.14
N ASP A 6 18.09 22.97 22.72
CA ASP A 6 19.32 22.53 22.07
C ASP A 6 19.21 21.07 21.51
N ASP A 7 18.45 20.25 22.19
CA ASP A 7 18.19 18.85 21.79
C ASP A 7 17.33 18.74 20.51
N ASP A 8 16.36 19.63 20.34
CA ASP A 8 15.51 19.69 19.13
C ASP A 8 16.32 20.14 17.91
N GLY A 9 17.28 21.04 18.11
CA GLY A 9 18.19 21.51 17.08
C GLY A 9 19.09 20.39 16.55
N GLN A 10 19.63 19.56 17.43
CA GLN A 10 20.46 18.41 17.07
C GLN A 10 19.64 17.33 16.35
N ALA A 11 18.43 17.03 16.82
CA ALA A 11 17.51 16.10 16.18
C ALA A 11 17.14 16.55 14.77
N LEU A 12 16.82 17.83 14.58
CA LEU A 12 16.53 18.43 13.28
C LEU A 12 17.72 18.33 12.30
N GLN A 13 18.92 18.61 12.78
CA GLN A 13 20.15 18.47 11.98
C GLN A 13 20.36 17.01 11.56
N ALA A 14 20.19 16.05 12.48
CA ALA A 14 20.34 14.63 12.19
C ALA A 14 19.33 14.16 11.12
N VAL A 15 18.07 14.55 11.25
CA VAL A 15 17.03 14.24 10.24
C VAL A 15 17.35 14.86 8.90
N THR A 16 17.77 16.13 8.87
CA THR A 16 18.15 16.83 7.64
C THR A 16 19.34 16.15 6.95
N ALA A 17 20.37 15.79 7.71
CA ALA A 17 21.53 15.08 7.18
C ALA A 17 21.14 13.71 6.59
N ALA A 18 20.31 12.93 7.30
CA ALA A 18 19.82 11.65 6.82
C ALA A 18 18.96 11.76 5.55
N LEU A 19 18.17 12.83 5.42
CA LEU A 19 17.38 13.07 4.20
C LEU A 19 18.27 13.43 3.01
N LEU A 20 19.31 14.26 3.21
CA LEU A 20 20.28 14.61 2.17
C LEU A 20 21.12 13.39 1.76
N GLU A 21 21.53 12.57 2.71
CA GLU A 21 22.24 11.30 2.44
C GLU A 21 21.41 10.33 1.58
N ARG A 22 20.11 10.28 1.80
CA ARG A 22 19.18 9.50 0.94
C ARG A 22 19.16 10.00 -0.51
N LEU A 23 19.36 11.28 -0.74
CA LEU A 23 19.47 11.86 -2.08
C LEU A 23 20.81 11.53 -2.75
N GLU A 24 21.87 11.29 -1.98
CA GLU A 24 23.17 10.84 -2.50
C GLU A 24 23.12 9.39 -3.02
N ASN A 25 22.17 8.58 -2.52
CA ASN A 25 21.95 7.18 -2.94
C ASN A 25 20.52 6.94 -3.44
N PRO A 26 20.01 7.67 -4.42
CA PRO A 26 18.68 7.46 -4.94
C PRO A 26 18.61 6.15 -5.72
N ARG A 27 17.45 5.51 -5.72
CA ARG A 27 17.19 4.34 -6.59
C ARG A 27 17.46 4.74 -8.04
N GLN A 28 18.13 3.86 -8.79
CA GLN A 28 18.39 4.09 -10.22
C GLN A 28 17.08 4.45 -10.94
N GLY A 29 17.08 5.54 -11.67
CA GLY A 29 15.91 6.06 -12.39
C GLY A 29 15.25 7.29 -11.76
N LEU A 30 15.42 7.54 -10.45
CA LEU A 30 14.80 8.69 -9.79
C LEU A 30 15.68 9.94 -9.74
N ILE A 31 16.98 9.82 -10.02
CA ILE A 31 17.95 10.93 -9.91
C ILE A 31 17.60 12.09 -10.83
N ARG A 32 17.36 11.77 -12.10
CA ARG A 32 17.01 12.78 -13.11
C ARG A 32 15.74 13.54 -12.73
N GLU A 33 14.70 12.82 -12.36
CA GLU A 33 13.40 13.37 -11.97
C GLU A 33 13.48 14.23 -10.72
N THR A 34 14.25 13.79 -9.72
CA THR A 34 14.49 14.57 -8.50
C THR A 34 15.22 15.86 -8.84
N ALA A 35 16.17 15.82 -9.77
CA ALA A 35 16.87 17.01 -10.23
C ALA A 35 15.96 17.96 -11.04
N GLU A 36 15.08 17.44 -11.87
CA GLU A 36 14.06 18.22 -12.59
C GLU A 36 13.15 18.96 -11.61
N HIS A 37 12.64 18.26 -10.60
CA HIS A 37 11.80 18.85 -9.56
C HIS A 37 12.56 19.89 -8.72
N ALA A 38 13.79 19.58 -8.31
CA ALA A 38 14.62 20.52 -7.57
C ALA A 38 14.93 21.78 -8.38
N THR A 39 15.18 21.64 -9.68
CA THR A 39 15.40 22.77 -10.60
C THR A 39 14.14 23.63 -10.74
N PHE A 40 12.96 23.00 -10.86
CA PHE A 40 11.69 23.72 -10.88
C PHE A 40 11.45 24.50 -9.58
N LEU A 41 11.64 23.86 -8.44
CA LEU A 41 11.49 24.47 -7.12
C LEU A 41 12.52 25.58 -6.86
N ALA A 42 13.72 25.45 -7.43
CA ALA A 42 14.73 26.50 -7.39
C ALA A 42 14.26 27.79 -8.11
N ARG A 43 13.58 27.64 -9.25
CA ARG A 43 12.96 28.77 -9.97
C ARG A 43 11.85 29.44 -9.17
N ALA A 44 11.17 28.69 -8.30
CA ALA A 44 10.18 29.19 -7.36
C ALA A 44 10.78 29.72 -6.05
N ASN A 45 12.11 29.89 -5.99
CA ASN A 45 12.87 30.34 -4.80
C ASN A 45 12.70 29.43 -3.58
N TRP A 46 12.56 28.12 -3.79
CA TRP A 46 12.54 27.17 -2.68
C TRP A 46 13.90 27.14 -1.98
N PRO A 47 13.97 27.45 -0.67
CA PRO A 47 15.25 27.65 0.03
C PRO A 47 16.15 26.40 0.08
N TRP A 48 15.56 25.22 -0.01
CA TRP A 48 16.29 23.94 0.05
C TRP A 48 16.82 23.45 -1.31
N ALA A 49 16.39 24.06 -2.41
CA ALA A 49 16.78 23.63 -3.75
C ALA A 49 18.30 23.55 -3.95
N PRO A 50 19.14 24.52 -3.49
CA PRO A 50 20.59 24.46 -3.63
C PRO A 50 21.19 23.22 -2.93
N TYR A 51 20.72 22.91 -1.73
CA TYR A 51 21.22 21.78 -0.94
C TYR A 51 20.84 20.44 -1.58
N VAL A 52 19.61 20.31 -2.06
CA VAL A 52 19.13 19.14 -2.79
C VAL A 52 19.93 18.94 -4.08
N MET A 53 20.14 20.01 -4.86
CA MET A 53 20.94 19.94 -6.09
C MET A 53 22.39 19.57 -5.81
N GLN A 54 23.00 20.12 -4.76
CA GLN A 54 24.35 19.77 -4.35
C GLN A 54 24.49 18.28 -3.99
N ALA A 55 23.53 17.73 -3.22
CA ALA A 55 23.52 16.30 -2.87
C ALA A 55 23.40 15.41 -4.12
N LEU A 56 22.50 15.77 -5.05
CA LEU A 56 22.32 15.02 -6.30
C LEU A 56 23.57 15.07 -7.21
N LEU A 57 24.20 16.23 -7.34
CA LEU A 57 25.42 16.40 -8.15
C LEU A 57 26.63 15.72 -7.52
N LYS A 58 26.72 15.67 -6.20
CA LYS A 58 27.76 14.92 -5.49
C LYS A 58 27.70 13.44 -5.81
N ALA A 59 26.50 12.85 -5.82
CA ALA A 59 26.27 11.47 -6.18
C ALA A 59 26.43 11.21 -7.70
N ASN A 60 26.13 12.20 -8.52
CA ASN A 60 26.12 12.09 -9.99
C ASN A 60 26.77 13.31 -10.64
N PRO A 61 28.12 13.40 -10.68
CA PRO A 61 28.83 14.55 -11.23
C PRO A 61 28.56 14.82 -12.73
N LYS A 62 28.04 13.82 -13.44
CA LYS A 62 27.73 13.91 -14.88
C LYS A 62 26.24 14.24 -15.15
N LEU A 63 25.46 14.52 -14.10
CA LEU A 63 24.07 14.86 -14.26
C LEU A 63 23.92 16.19 -15.00
N ASP A 64 23.32 16.16 -16.18
CA ASP A 64 23.00 17.38 -16.92
C ASP A 64 21.74 18.02 -16.32
N VAL A 65 21.92 19.15 -15.68
CA VAL A 65 20.84 19.92 -15.06
C VAL A 65 20.30 21.03 -15.96
N GLY A 66 20.85 21.18 -17.17
CA GLY A 66 20.51 22.28 -18.08
C GLY A 66 19.34 22.02 -19.05
N THR A 67 19.00 20.76 -19.29
CA THR A 67 18.07 20.35 -20.38
C THR A 67 16.90 19.51 -19.87
N PHE A 68 16.35 19.84 -18.71
CA PHE A 68 15.21 19.10 -18.21
C PHE A 68 13.93 19.48 -18.95
N ALA A 69 13.26 18.47 -19.48
CA ALA A 69 11.89 18.62 -19.98
C ALA A 69 10.98 19.02 -18.82
N THR A 70 10.24 20.10 -19.01
CA THR A 70 9.29 20.60 -18.02
C THR A 70 7.99 19.80 -18.08
N GLY A 71 7.96 18.63 -17.45
CA GLY A 71 6.76 17.82 -17.38
C GLY A 71 6.83 16.75 -16.32
N LEU A 72 5.68 16.40 -15.77
CA LEU A 72 5.56 15.33 -14.77
C LEU A 72 5.38 13.99 -15.47
N ASN A 73 6.00 13.57 -16.47
CA ASN A 73 5.91 12.28 -17.20
C ASN A 73 5.23 11.13 -16.41
N VAL A 74 4.12 11.47 -15.74
CA VAL A 74 3.42 10.54 -14.82
C VAL A 74 2.81 9.35 -15.57
N TRP A 75 2.48 9.55 -16.85
CA TRP A 75 1.87 8.52 -17.69
C TRP A 75 2.88 7.46 -18.12
N ASP A 76 4.14 7.84 -18.29
CA ASP A 76 5.21 6.92 -18.69
C ASP A 76 5.61 5.94 -17.57
N ARG A 77 5.10 6.16 -16.37
CA ARG A 77 5.37 5.33 -15.18
C ARG A 77 4.23 4.41 -14.81
N LEU A 78 3.13 4.49 -15.52
CA LEU A 78 2.02 3.57 -15.30
C LEU A 78 2.35 2.26 -16.01
N ASP A 79 2.20 1.17 -15.26
CA ASP A 79 2.27 -0.15 -15.86
C ASP A 79 1.21 -0.30 -16.95
N GLU A 80 1.51 -1.07 -17.98
CA GLU A 80 0.53 -1.41 -19.00
C GLU A 80 -0.69 -2.06 -18.35
N TRP A 81 -1.86 -1.57 -18.71
CA TRP A 81 -3.11 -2.06 -18.18
C TRP A 81 -3.53 -3.33 -18.89
N GLU A 82 -3.59 -4.44 -18.16
CA GLU A 82 -4.22 -5.65 -18.69
C GLU A 82 -5.75 -5.50 -18.65
N GLU A 83 -6.39 -5.53 -19.80
CA GLU A 83 -7.86 -5.43 -19.92
C GLU A 83 -8.56 -6.66 -19.34
N GLN A 84 -7.91 -7.81 -19.39
CA GLN A 84 -8.43 -9.08 -18.86
C GLN A 84 -7.38 -9.75 -17.99
N GLY A 85 -7.75 -10.00 -16.74
CA GLY A 85 -6.91 -10.83 -15.88
C GLY A 85 -6.81 -12.27 -16.41
N PRO A 86 -5.74 -13.00 -16.05
CA PRO A 86 -5.57 -14.37 -16.48
C PRO A 86 -6.80 -15.22 -16.09
N PRO A 87 -7.24 -16.15 -16.95
CA PRO A 87 -8.38 -16.99 -16.65
C PRO A 87 -8.15 -17.77 -15.35
N ALA A 88 -9.19 -17.86 -14.53
CA ALA A 88 -9.12 -18.61 -13.29
C ALA A 88 -8.76 -20.06 -13.58
N LYS A 89 -7.62 -20.51 -13.06
CA LYS A 89 -7.16 -21.89 -13.23
C LYS A 89 -7.85 -22.78 -12.20
N GLY A 90 -8.21 -23.95 -12.65
CA GLY A 90 -8.28 -25.14 -11.82
C GLY A 90 -9.60 -25.43 -11.12
N ASP A 91 -9.61 -26.63 -10.62
CA ASP A 91 -10.64 -27.21 -9.82
C ASP A 91 -10.70 -26.54 -8.44
N HIS A 92 -11.90 -26.54 -7.86
CA HIS A 92 -12.10 -26.05 -6.51
C HIS A 92 -11.43 -26.98 -5.50
N GLN A 93 -10.56 -26.41 -4.67
CA GLN A 93 -9.94 -27.10 -3.53
C GLN A 93 -10.62 -26.65 -2.23
N GLU A 94 -11.16 -27.60 -1.49
CA GLU A 94 -11.81 -27.31 -0.22
C GLU A 94 -10.81 -26.91 0.86
N VAL A 95 -11.28 -26.06 1.75
CA VAL A 95 -10.56 -25.67 2.97
C VAL A 95 -11.05 -26.50 4.13
N THR A 96 -10.14 -27.20 4.78
CA THR A 96 -10.47 -27.98 5.97
C THR A 96 -10.50 -27.11 7.24
N PRO A 97 -11.29 -27.51 8.25
CA PRO A 97 -11.27 -26.83 9.56
C PRO A 97 -9.87 -26.74 10.17
N GLN A 98 -9.07 -27.78 10.01
CA GLN A 98 -7.71 -27.84 10.55
C GLN A 98 -6.78 -26.78 9.93
N GLU A 99 -6.86 -26.60 8.61
CA GLU A 99 -6.08 -25.59 7.89
C GLU A 99 -6.47 -24.17 8.34
N ALA A 100 -7.77 -23.86 8.38
CA ALA A 100 -8.26 -22.55 8.77
C ALA A 100 -7.95 -22.22 10.25
N LEU A 101 -8.14 -23.19 11.14
CA LEU A 101 -7.79 -23.04 12.56
C LEU A 101 -6.28 -22.96 12.78
N GLY A 102 -5.48 -23.62 11.95
CA GLY A 102 -4.02 -23.48 11.94
C GLY A 102 -3.60 -22.03 11.67
N VAL A 103 -4.11 -21.43 10.59
CA VAL A 103 -3.84 -20.02 10.26
C VAL A 103 -4.31 -19.08 11.38
N LEU A 104 -5.50 -19.33 11.95
CA LEU A 104 -5.99 -18.54 13.08
C LEU A 104 -5.03 -18.57 14.26
N ARG A 105 -4.59 -19.79 14.66
CA ARG A 105 -3.66 -19.98 15.79
C ARG A 105 -2.34 -19.27 15.54
N ASP A 106 -1.78 -19.42 14.34
CA ASP A 106 -0.51 -18.82 13.98
C ASP A 106 -0.59 -17.28 13.99
N ALA A 107 -1.71 -16.72 13.52
CA ALA A 107 -1.96 -15.28 13.55
C ALA A 107 -2.21 -14.71 14.97
N LEU A 108 -2.75 -15.52 15.89
CA LEU A 108 -2.94 -15.14 17.30
C LEU A 108 -1.63 -15.18 18.10
N GLY A 109 -0.66 -15.99 17.66
CA GLY A 109 0.60 -16.21 18.37
C GLY A 109 0.51 -17.26 19.47
N THR A 110 1.66 -17.67 19.99
CA THR A 110 1.80 -18.80 20.94
C THR A 110 1.20 -18.56 22.32
N GLU A 111 1.03 -17.30 22.70
CA GLU A 111 0.52 -16.92 24.04
C GLU A 111 -1.01 -16.72 24.05
N SER A 112 -1.66 -16.79 22.93
CA SER A 112 -3.10 -16.52 22.80
C SER A 112 -3.82 -17.73 22.20
N GLU A 113 -4.76 -18.29 22.96
CA GLU A 113 -5.66 -19.30 22.44
C GLU A 113 -6.92 -18.68 21.83
N ALA A 114 -7.37 -19.22 20.70
CA ALA A 114 -8.65 -18.86 20.11
C ALA A 114 -9.78 -19.24 21.06
N ARG A 115 -10.66 -18.27 21.37
CA ARG A 115 -11.86 -18.53 22.18
C ARG A 115 -12.76 -19.55 21.47
N PRO A 116 -13.50 -20.40 22.19
CA PRO A 116 -14.38 -21.39 21.58
C PRO A 116 -15.32 -20.79 20.52
N GLN A 117 -15.94 -19.66 20.83
CA GLN A 117 -16.84 -18.96 19.90
C GLN A 117 -16.14 -18.46 18.64
N GLN A 118 -14.87 -18.06 18.73
CA GLN A 118 -14.07 -17.65 17.57
C GLN A 118 -13.76 -18.86 16.67
N ARG A 119 -13.47 -20.01 17.26
CA ARG A 119 -13.27 -21.27 16.53
C ARG A 119 -14.56 -21.69 15.80
N ASP A 120 -15.71 -21.64 16.49
CA ASP A 120 -17.00 -21.94 15.90
C ASP A 120 -17.33 -21.00 14.75
N TYR A 121 -16.97 -19.73 14.89
CA TYR A 121 -17.14 -18.73 13.82
C TYR A 121 -16.28 -19.05 12.59
N VAL A 122 -15.00 -19.44 12.77
CA VAL A 122 -14.13 -19.91 11.68
C VAL A 122 -14.74 -21.11 10.95
N ILE A 123 -15.19 -22.10 11.71
CA ILE A 123 -15.80 -23.31 11.13
C ILE A 123 -17.07 -22.97 10.35
N SER A 124 -17.91 -22.10 10.90
CA SER A 124 -19.10 -21.62 10.20
C SER A 124 -18.74 -20.86 8.92
N ALA A 125 -17.68 -20.04 8.93
CA ALA A 125 -17.23 -19.28 7.77
C ALA A 125 -16.79 -20.18 6.59
N LEU A 126 -16.36 -21.42 6.86
CA LEU A 126 -15.98 -22.38 5.81
C LEU A 126 -17.12 -22.70 4.85
N HIS A 127 -18.37 -22.65 5.30
CA HIS A 127 -19.52 -22.91 4.43
C HIS A 127 -19.60 -21.90 3.26
N GLY A 128 -19.13 -20.68 3.44
CA GLY A 128 -19.04 -19.68 2.37
C GLY A 128 -17.99 -20.00 1.31
N PHE A 129 -17.00 -20.83 1.64
CA PHE A 129 -15.90 -21.24 0.77
C PHE A 129 -16.08 -22.65 0.18
N ALA A 130 -17.19 -23.30 0.44
CA ALA A 130 -17.50 -24.63 -0.13
C ALA A 130 -17.67 -24.57 -1.66
N ALA A 131 -17.47 -25.69 -2.33
CA ALA A 131 -17.73 -25.81 -3.75
C ALA A 131 -19.20 -25.48 -4.05
N ARG A 132 -19.45 -24.76 -5.15
CA ARG A 132 -20.81 -24.53 -5.61
C ARG A 132 -21.45 -25.83 -6.07
N GLN A 133 -22.65 -26.11 -5.62
CA GLN A 133 -23.41 -27.29 -6.07
C GLN A 133 -23.86 -27.15 -7.52
N SER A 134 -24.04 -25.94 -8.01
CA SER A 134 -24.42 -25.63 -9.38
C SER A 134 -23.93 -24.22 -9.77
N PRO A 135 -23.59 -23.98 -11.05
CA PRO A 135 -23.22 -22.62 -11.53
C PRO A 135 -24.34 -21.57 -11.31
N ALA A 136 -25.59 -22.00 -11.22
CA ALA A 136 -26.73 -21.12 -11.02
C ALA A 136 -26.92 -20.65 -9.57
N PHE A 137 -26.27 -21.29 -8.60
CA PHE A 137 -26.44 -20.97 -7.19
C PHE A 137 -25.13 -20.48 -6.56
N ASN A 138 -25.21 -19.37 -5.84
CA ASN A 138 -24.12 -18.86 -5.04
C ASN A 138 -24.25 -19.36 -3.60
N ASN A 139 -23.13 -19.73 -2.99
CA ASN A 139 -23.09 -19.96 -1.55
C ASN A 139 -23.18 -18.59 -0.85
N ILE A 140 -24.19 -18.41 -0.01
CA ILE A 140 -24.37 -17.23 0.80
C ILE A 140 -24.38 -17.67 2.25
N LEU A 141 -23.46 -17.11 3.06
CA LEU A 141 -23.40 -17.33 4.49
C LEU A 141 -23.67 -16.01 5.20
N LEU A 142 -24.67 -15.99 6.06
CA LEU A 142 -24.93 -14.92 7.02
C LEU A 142 -24.41 -15.35 8.38
N ALA A 143 -23.40 -14.66 8.89
CA ALA A 143 -22.78 -14.97 10.18
C ALA A 143 -22.82 -13.76 11.09
N GLU A 144 -23.59 -13.82 12.16
CA GLU A 144 -23.64 -12.83 13.21
C GLU A 144 -22.77 -13.25 14.39
N ALA A 145 -22.01 -12.32 14.91
CA ALA A 145 -21.18 -12.53 16.08
C ALA A 145 -21.01 -11.26 16.89
N GLY A 146 -20.97 -11.37 18.20
CA GLY A 146 -20.81 -10.25 19.12
C GLY A 146 -19.52 -9.46 18.95
N THR A 147 -19.45 -8.26 19.52
CA THR A 147 -18.25 -7.44 19.53
C THR A 147 -17.13 -8.11 20.34
N GLY A 148 -15.87 -7.91 19.91
CA GLY A 148 -14.71 -8.46 20.63
C GLY A 148 -14.45 -9.95 20.39
N LEU A 149 -15.24 -10.64 19.56
CA LEU A 149 -15.03 -12.05 19.22
C LEU A 149 -13.78 -12.32 18.37
N GLY A 150 -13.22 -11.31 17.72
CA GLY A 150 -12.15 -11.49 16.73
C GLY A 150 -12.65 -11.94 15.35
N LYS A 151 -13.83 -11.46 14.95
CA LYS A 151 -14.47 -11.79 13.66
C LYS A 151 -13.55 -11.63 12.47
N THR A 152 -12.73 -10.58 12.49
CA THR A 152 -11.84 -10.26 11.35
C THR A 152 -10.87 -11.39 11.06
N LEU A 153 -10.12 -11.86 12.04
CA LEU A 153 -9.29 -13.05 11.89
C LEU A 153 -10.13 -14.31 11.61
N GLY A 154 -11.33 -14.38 12.19
CA GLY A 154 -12.23 -15.50 12.04
C GLY A 154 -12.65 -15.77 10.60
N TYR A 155 -12.89 -14.74 9.77
CA TYR A 155 -13.17 -14.91 8.34
C TYR A 155 -11.92 -14.79 7.47
N LEU A 156 -10.89 -14.06 7.91
CA LEU A 156 -9.63 -13.95 7.17
C LEU A 156 -8.89 -15.28 7.08
N ALA A 157 -8.88 -16.07 8.15
CA ALA A 157 -8.15 -17.33 8.17
C ALA A 157 -8.63 -18.31 7.08
N PRO A 158 -9.93 -18.66 6.97
CA PRO A 158 -10.41 -19.51 5.89
C PRO A 158 -10.28 -18.85 4.51
N ALA A 159 -10.48 -17.53 4.40
CA ALA A 159 -10.30 -16.79 3.16
C ALA A 159 -8.86 -16.88 2.64
N TRP A 160 -7.89 -16.76 3.53
CA TRP A 160 -6.47 -16.88 3.21
C TRP A 160 -6.11 -18.27 2.70
N VAL A 161 -6.55 -19.32 3.40
CA VAL A 161 -6.31 -20.71 2.97
C VAL A 161 -6.94 -20.95 1.60
N TRP A 162 -8.19 -20.51 1.42
CA TRP A 162 -8.90 -20.68 0.16
C TRP A 162 -8.19 -19.98 -1.00
N ALA A 163 -7.78 -18.73 -0.81
CA ALA A 163 -7.08 -17.95 -1.83
C ALA A 163 -5.77 -18.62 -2.27
N ASN A 164 -4.98 -19.11 -1.30
CA ASN A 164 -3.72 -19.79 -1.59
C ASN A 164 -3.90 -21.14 -2.29
N LYS A 165 -4.86 -21.94 -1.86
CA LYS A 165 -5.14 -23.26 -2.47
C LYS A 165 -5.68 -23.11 -3.89
N ASN A 166 -6.62 -22.20 -4.09
CA ASN A 166 -7.32 -22.05 -5.36
C ASN A 166 -6.64 -21.05 -6.32
N LYS A 167 -5.59 -20.34 -5.87
CA LYS A 167 -4.91 -19.31 -6.66
C LYS A 167 -5.86 -18.25 -7.23
N ARG A 168 -6.83 -17.85 -6.42
CA ARG A 168 -7.88 -16.89 -6.79
C ARG A 168 -7.99 -15.78 -5.73
N PRO A 169 -8.35 -14.56 -6.12
CA PRO A 169 -8.54 -13.48 -5.17
C PRO A 169 -9.79 -13.68 -4.34
N VAL A 170 -9.72 -13.22 -3.09
CA VAL A 170 -10.88 -13.04 -2.20
C VAL A 170 -11.08 -11.55 -1.99
N TRP A 171 -12.31 -11.08 -2.20
CA TRP A 171 -12.69 -9.70 -1.98
C TRP A 171 -13.28 -9.51 -0.60
N LEU A 172 -12.71 -8.57 0.16
CA LEU A 172 -13.17 -8.20 1.49
C LEU A 172 -13.64 -6.75 1.45
N SER A 173 -14.93 -6.53 1.73
CA SER A 173 -15.52 -5.19 1.74
C SER A 173 -15.82 -4.75 3.15
N THR A 174 -15.48 -3.51 3.48
CA THR A 174 -15.80 -2.89 4.77
C THR A 174 -16.48 -1.54 4.55
N TYR A 175 -17.32 -1.13 5.51
CA TYR A 175 -18.07 0.10 5.38
C TYR A 175 -17.27 1.36 5.73
N THR A 176 -16.34 1.28 6.71
CA THR A 176 -15.62 2.45 7.19
C THR A 176 -14.12 2.37 6.97
N LYS A 177 -13.47 3.54 6.87
CA LYS A 177 -12.00 3.65 6.78
C LYS A 177 -11.29 3.04 8.01
N ASN A 178 -11.91 3.10 9.18
CA ASN A 178 -11.36 2.49 10.39
C ASN A 178 -11.37 0.96 10.31
N LEU A 179 -12.47 0.38 9.86
CA LEU A 179 -12.55 -1.07 9.61
C LEU A 179 -11.59 -1.51 8.52
N GLN A 180 -11.39 -0.70 7.47
CA GLN A 180 -10.40 -0.99 6.44
C GLN A 180 -8.98 -1.02 7.01
N ARG A 181 -8.64 -0.06 7.89
CA ARG A 181 -7.34 -0.05 8.58
C ARG A 181 -7.17 -1.24 9.50
N GLN A 182 -8.21 -1.58 10.26
CA GLN A 182 -8.22 -2.76 11.11
C GLN A 182 -8.01 -4.04 10.30
N LEU A 183 -8.71 -4.19 9.17
CA LEU A 183 -8.55 -5.32 8.26
C LEU A 183 -7.12 -5.42 7.74
N ASP A 184 -6.53 -4.30 7.37
CA ASP A 184 -5.13 -4.22 6.94
C ASP A 184 -4.16 -4.69 8.05
N GLN A 185 -4.36 -4.24 9.28
CA GLN A 185 -3.56 -4.67 10.42
C GLN A 185 -3.70 -6.19 10.72
N GLU A 186 -4.92 -6.72 10.59
CA GLU A 186 -5.13 -8.16 10.80
C GLU A 186 -4.51 -9.01 9.69
N THR A 187 -4.47 -8.50 8.44
CA THR A 187 -3.72 -9.19 7.37
C THR A 187 -2.23 -9.25 7.63
N MET A 188 -1.64 -8.29 8.36
CA MET A 188 -0.23 -8.33 8.76
C MET A 188 0.07 -9.45 9.76
N ARG A 189 -0.91 -9.88 10.54
CA ARG A 189 -0.75 -11.03 11.45
C ARG A 189 -0.67 -12.36 10.70
N ILE A 190 -1.40 -12.46 9.59
CA ILE A 190 -1.36 -13.65 8.72
C ILE A 190 -0.12 -13.62 7.82
N LEU A 191 0.27 -12.45 7.35
CA LEU A 191 1.41 -12.20 6.47
C LEU A 191 2.34 -11.14 7.08
N PRO A 192 3.21 -11.55 8.01
CA PRO A 192 4.13 -10.62 8.66
C PRO A 192 5.28 -10.14 7.76
N ASN A 193 5.60 -10.90 6.70
CA ASN A 193 6.63 -10.49 5.74
C ASN A 193 6.09 -9.42 4.78
N PRO A 194 6.66 -8.18 4.79
CA PRO A 194 6.17 -7.09 3.94
C PRO A 194 6.27 -7.37 2.44
N GLU A 195 7.34 -8.01 1.99
CA GLU A 195 7.57 -8.31 0.56
C GLU A 195 6.55 -9.32 0.04
N GLU A 196 6.29 -10.37 0.81
CA GLU A 196 5.27 -11.36 0.47
C GLU A 196 3.86 -10.75 0.48
N ARG A 197 3.61 -9.85 1.44
CA ARG A 197 2.32 -9.18 1.59
C ARG A 197 2.02 -8.24 0.42
N GLU A 198 3.01 -7.48 -0.06
CA GLU A 198 2.87 -6.54 -1.18
C GLU A 198 2.35 -7.24 -2.44
N GLY A 199 2.81 -8.47 -2.69
CA GLY A 199 2.35 -9.27 -3.83
C GLY A 199 1.00 -9.95 -3.65
N LYS A 200 0.44 -10.00 -2.42
CA LYS A 200 -0.76 -10.79 -2.11
C LYS A 200 -1.94 -10.00 -1.56
N VAL A 201 -1.70 -8.82 -0.99
CA VAL A 201 -2.74 -8.00 -0.36
C VAL A 201 -2.82 -6.64 -1.04
N VAL A 202 -3.96 -6.34 -1.65
CA VAL A 202 -4.21 -5.07 -2.33
C VAL A 202 -5.36 -4.34 -1.66
N ILE A 203 -5.12 -3.10 -1.21
CA ILE A 203 -6.15 -2.24 -0.63
C ILE A 203 -6.73 -1.36 -1.73
N ARG A 204 -8.04 -1.49 -1.97
CA ARG A 204 -8.80 -0.64 -2.88
C ARG A 204 -9.66 0.34 -2.09
N LYS A 205 -9.58 1.60 -2.46
CA LYS A 205 -10.37 2.69 -1.86
C LYS A 205 -11.28 3.32 -2.91
N GLY A 206 -12.23 4.14 -2.49
CA GLY A 206 -13.01 4.95 -3.41
C GLY A 206 -12.12 5.92 -4.19
N ARG A 207 -12.54 6.29 -5.38
CA ARG A 207 -11.78 7.16 -6.32
C ARG A 207 -11.31 8.47 -5.67
N GLU A 208 -12.10 9.01 -4.76
CA GLU A 208 -11.80 10.24 -4.02
C GLU A 208 -10.59 10.14 -3.06
N ASN A 209 -10.09 8.93 -2.83
CA ASN A 209 -8.91 8.71 -1.99
C ASN A 209 -7.61 8.53 -2.80
N TYR A 210 -7.69 8.67 -4.11
CA TYR A 210 -6.53 8.60 -5.00
C TYR A 210 -6.25 9.95 -5.63
N LEU A 211 -4.97 10.24 -5.85
CA LEU A 211 -4.55 11.41 -6.60
C LEU A 211 -5.03 11.26 -8.07
N CYS A 212 -5.74 12.25 -8.56
CA CYS A 212 -6.06 12.33 -9.98
C CYS A 212 -4.83 12.84 -10.74
N LEU A 213 -4.16 11.97 -11.47
CA LEU A 213 -2.95 12.31 -12.23
C LEU A 213 -3.21 13.37 -13.30
N LEU A 214 -4.37 13.36 -13.95
CA LEU A 214 -4.75 14.39 -14.92
C LEU A 214 -4.85 15.77 -14.24
N ASN A 215 -5.61 15.87 -13.15
CA ASN A 215 -5.74 17.14 -12.42
C ASN A 215 -4.40 17.63 -11.88
N MET A 216 -3.53 16.72 -11.44
CA MET A 216 -2.18 17.05 -11.00
C MET A 216 -1.36 17.63 -12.15
N GLN A 217 -1.36 16.98 -13.31
CA GLN A 217 -0.63 17.43 -14.51
C GLN A 217 -1.14 18.79 -15.00
N GLU A 218 -2.45 18.98 -15.06
CA GLU A 218 -3.04 20.25 -15.45
C GLU A 218 -2.70 21.38 -14.48
N SER A 219 -2.76 21.10 -13.17
CA SER A 219 -2.40 22.09 -12.13
C SER A 219 -0.94 22.47 -12.22
N PHE A 220 -0.06 21.48 -12.44
CA PHE A 220 1.36 21.73 -12.63
C PHE A 220 1.62 22.56 -13.88
N GLY A 221 0.98 22.26 -14.99
CA GLY A 221 1.08 23.06 -16.24
C GLY A 221 0.63 24.52 -16.05
N LYS A 222 -0.46 24.74 -15.29
CA LYS A 222 -0.92 26.09 -14.95
C LYS A 222 0.10 26.85 -14.10
N LEU A 223 0.69 26.20 -13.10
CA LEU A 223 1.74 26.80 -12.25
C LEU A 223 2.98 27.17 -13.06
N GLN A 224 3.41 26.30 -13.99
CA GLN A 224 4.52 26.58 -14.89
C GLN A 224 4.24 27.79 -15.79
N ALA A 225 3.02 27.91 -16.32
CA ALA A 225 2.63 29.01 -17.19
C ALA A 225 2.57 30.37 -16.44
N GLN A 226 2.26 30.36 -15.14
CA GLN A 226 2.22 31.56 -14.30
C GLN A 226 3.63 32.02 -13.87
N GLY A 227 4.65 31.20 -14.02
CA GLY A 227 6.01 31.47 -13.62
C GLY A 227 6.23 31.51 -12.08
N PRO A 228 7.43 31.95 -11.61
CA PRO A 228 7.81 31.87 -10.21
C PRO A 228 6.94 32.64 -9.20
N ARG A 229 6.08 33.52 -9.67
CA ARG A 229 5.16 34.31 -8.81
C ARG A 229 3.84 33.62 -8.50
N GLY A 230 3.58 32.48 -9.11
CA GLY A 230 2.34 31.71 -8.93
C GLY A 230 2.49 30.47 -8.04
N ALA A 231 3.64 30.28 -7.40
CA ALA A 231 3.94 29.14 -6.52
C ALA A 231 3.94 29.55 -5.04
#